data_1fbbfb4ffa95a5f788a811adcb2ecd01
#
_entry.id   1fbbfb4ffa95a5f788a811adcb2ecd01
#
_cell.length_a   1.000
_cell.length_b   1.000
_cell.length_c   1.000
_cell.angle_alpha   90.00
_cell.angle_beta   90.00
_cell.angle_gamma   90.00
#
_symmetry.space_group_name_H-M   'P 1'
#
loop_
_entity.id
_entity.type
_entity.pdbx_description
1 polymer ?
#
loop_
_entity_poly.entity_id
_entity_poly.type
_entity_poly.pdbx_seq_one_letter_code
_entity_poly.pdbx_strand_id
1 'polypeptide(L)'
;MDIKFKKTTLDDDALMYNKSKDTITKEELKNLPFKQKLIYFKDYYAKRTIVVIIIIAVLISILNTTVFNRATCQLSLILINGQMEEAEALSDSLEEYLEITNKNDYVSTETFNISDYQMNMAFMTRIWAASTDILICSRTDFEEQAARGYCADLSETLPEELYASLADRIVEGQVEELDEDGNVISRSDPTPFGIDISDSSILEEYELYCPDPVLCITANSPNLENALKTISYFVD
;
A
#
# COMPACT_ATOMS: atom_id res chain seq x y z
N MET A 1 -62.42 -42.20 -33.67
CA MET A 1 -61.09 -42.74 -33.95
C MET A 1 -60.21 -42.35 -32.78
N ASP A 2 -60.15 -43.18 -31.72
CA ASP A 2 -59.43 -42.90 -30.48
C ASP A 2 -57.96 -43.26 -30.69
N ILE A 3 -57.08 -42.23 -30.68
CA ILE A 3 -55.62 -42.40 -30.73
C ILE A 3 -55.20 -42.72 -29.29
N LYS A 4 -54.99 -43.98 -28.97
CA LYS A 4 -54.29 -44.37 -27.73
C LYS A 4 -52.80 -44.08 -27.89
N PHE A 5 -52.35 -43.02 -27.20
CA PHE A 5 -50.89 -42.81 -27.03
C PHE A 5 -50.33 -44.00 -26.24
N LYS A 6 -49.41 -44.74 -26.88
CA LYS A 6 -48.59 -45.72 -26.17
C LYS A 6 -47.65 -44.96 -25.21
N LYS A 7 -47.76 -45.24 -23.90
CA LYS A 7 -46.74 -44.80 -22.93
C LYS A 7 -45.38 -45.23 -23.42
N THR A 8 -44.51 -44.28 -23.64
CA THR A 8 -43.13 -44.52 -24.01
C THR A 8 -42.35 -44.95 -22.75
N THR A 9 -41.40 -45.87 -22.89
CA THR A 9 -40.52 -46.40 -21.86
C THR A 9 -39.73 -45.34 -21.10
N LEU A 10 -39.74 -44.08 -21.54
CA LEU A 10 -39.16 -42.93 -20.84
C LEU A 10 -39.87 -42.54 -19.54
N ASP A 11 -41.14 -42.89 -19.38
CA ASP A 11 -41.90 -42.59 -18.15
C ASP A 11 -41.53 -43.52 -16.97
N ASP A 12 -41.05 -44.74 -17.27
CA ASP A 12 -40.64 -45.70 -16.24
C ASP A 12 -39.22 -45.37 -15.71
N ASP A 13 -38.35 -44.78 -16.54
CA ASP A 13 -37.01 -44.34 -16.12
C ASP A 13 -37.07 -43.07 -15.24
N ALA A 14 -38.07 -42.24 -15.35
CA ALA A 14 -38.29 -41.09 -14.48
C ALA A 14 -38.52 -41.46 -13.01
N LEU A 15 -39.12 -42.64 -12.78
CA LEU A 15 -39.33 -43.18 -11.43
C LEU A 15 -38.00 -43.72 -10.80
N MET A 16 -37.06 -44.17 -11.61
CA MET A 16 -35.72 -44.60 -11.13
C MET A 16 -34.87 -43.44 -10.62
N TYR A 17 -35.11 -42.21 -11.08
CA TYR A 17 -34.41 -41.00 -10.60
C TYR A 17 -35.05 -40.41 -9.32
N ASN A 18 -36.22 -40.81 -8.94
CA ASN A 18 -36.76 -40.57 -7.59
C ASN A 18 -36.13 -41.58 -6.63
N LYS A 19 -34.81 -41.44 -6.41
CA LYS A 19 -34.13 -42.03 -5.28
C LYS A 19 -34.85 -41.55 -4.04
N SER A 20 -35.74 -42.39 -3.47
CA SER A 20 -36.30 -42.13 -2.15
C SER A 20 -35.13 -41.76 -1.25
N LYS A 21 -35.13 -40.55 -0.75
CA LYS A 21 -34.21 -40.20 0.34
C LYS A 21 -34.67 -41.04 1.52
N ASP A 22 -34.13 -42.23 1.69
CA ASP A 22 -34.19 -42.98 2.93
C ASP A 22 -33.46 -42.12 3.98
N THR A 23 -34.13 -41.08 4.43
CA THR A 23 -33.69 -40.27 5.56
C THR A 23 -33.93 -41.08 6.80
N ILE A 24 -32.87 -41.75 7.25
CA ILE A 24 -32.84 -42.40 8.57
C ILE A 24 -33.28 -41.34 9.58
N THR A 25 -34.27 -41.68 10.39
CA THR A 25 -34.81 -40.80 11.43
C THR A 25 -33.71 -40.49 12.46
N LYS A 26 -33.79 -39.32 13.13
CA LYS A 26 -32.79 -38.93 14.15
C LYS A 26 -32.64 -39.99 15.27
N GLU A 27 -33.72 -40.75 15.56
CA GLU A 27 -33.71 -41.81 16.56
C GLU A 27 -32.95 -43.05 16.09
N GLU A 28 -33.16 -43.47 14.86
CA GLU A 28 -32.42 -44.56 14.23
C GLU A 28 -30.90 -44.25 14.12
N LEU A 29 -30.57 -43.01 13.75
CA LEU A 29 -29.19 -42.55 13.69
C LEU A 29 -28.46 -42.61 15.05
N LYS A 30 -29.24 -42.36 16.13
CA LYS A 30 -28.71 -42.39 17.50
C LYS A 30 -28.34 -43.78 17.96
N ASN A 31 -29.04 -44.79 17.46
CA ASN A 31 -28.91 -46.21 17.84
C ASN A 31 -27.93 -46.99 16.95
N LEU A 32 -27.40 -46.41 15.88
CA LEU A 32 -26.41 -47.07 15.02
C LEU A 32 -25.07 -47.22 15.72
N PRO A 33 -24.35 -48.35 15.52
CA PRO A 33 -22.98 -48.52 15.99
C PRO A 33 -22.04 -47.48 15.31
N PHE A 34 -20.97 -47.08 16.01
CA PHE A 34 -20.09 -45.99 15.59
C PHE A 34 -19.55 -46.14 14.16
N LYS A 35 -19.19 -47.33 13.72
CA LYS A 35 -18.74 -47.61 12.34
C LYS A 35 -19.82 -47.28 11.29
N GLN A 36 -21.07 -47.60 11.56
CA GLN A 36 -22.16 -47.31 10.64
C GLN A 36 -22.54 -45.83 10.63
N LYS A 37 -22.42 -45.12 11.76
CA LYS A 37 -22.50 -43.65 11.81
C LYS A 37 -21.47 -42.96 10.93
N LEU A 38 -20.22 -43.46 10.94
CA LEU A 38 -19.13 -42.94 10.13
C LEU A 38 -19.36 -43.16 8.64
N ILE A 39 -19.88 -44.32 8.24
CA ILE A 39 -20.23 -44.62 6.84
C ILE A 39 -21.37 -43.72 6.38
N TYR A 40 -22.44 -43.59 7.18
CA TYR A 40 -23.54 -42.71 6.88
C TYR A 40 -23.12 -41.25 6.74
N PHE A 41 -22.26 -40.75 7.64
CA PHE A 41 -21.69 -39.43 7.57
C PHE A 41 -20.87 -39.23 6.28
N LYS A 42 -20.02 -40.21 5.94
CA LYS A 42 -19.22 -40.19 4.71
C LYS A 42 -20.10 -40.11 3.45
N ASP A 43 -21.14 -40.92 3.38
CA ASP A 43 -21.97 -41.02 2.17
C ASP A 43 -22.94 -39.84 2.02
N TYR A 44 -23.45 -39.30 3.13
CA TYR A 44 -24.50 -38.28 3.11
C TYR A 44 -23.96 -36.85 3.34
N TYR A 45 -22.97 -36.68 4.19
CA TYR A 45 -22.49 -35.37 4.61
C TYR A 45 -21.07 -35.02 4.13
N ALA A 46 -20.25 -36.01 3.73
CA ALA A 46 -18.84 -35.77 3.42
C ALA A 46 -18.67 -34.67 2.35
N LYS A 47 -19.45 -34.71 1.27
CA LYS A 47 -19.38 -33.69 0.22
C LYS A 47 -19.69 -32.29 0.74
N ARG A 48 -20.71 -32.13 1.59
CA ARG A 48 -21.09 -30.84 2.18
C ARG A 48 -20.05 -30.39 3.20
N THR A 49 -19.55 -31.30 4.01
CA THR A 49 -18.52 -31.00 5.00
C THR A 49 -17.21 -30.57 4.34
N ILE A 50 -16.80 -31.23 3.26
CA ILE A 50 -15.62 -30.82 2.48
C ILE A 50 -15.79 -29.39 1.93
N VAL A 51 -16.96 -29.07 1.37
CA VAL A 51 -17.24 -27.70 0.87
C VAL A 51 -17.17 -26.70 2.01
N VAL A 52 -17.74 -26.98 3.18
CA VAL A 52 -17.67 -26.08 4.34
C VAL A 52 -16.23 -25.90 4.82
N ILE A 53 -15.44 -26.97 4.88
CA ILE A 53 -14.02 -26.89 5.25
C ILE A 53 -13.23 -26.03 4.27
N ILE A 54 -13.48 -26.20 2.95
CA ILE A 54 -12.82 -25.36 1.92
C ILE A 54 -13.21 -23.89 2.11
N ILE A 55 -14.48 -23.59 2.33
CA ILE A 55 -14.93 -22.20 2.57
C ILE A 55 -14.23 -21.61 3.80
N ILE A 56 -14.16 -22.35 4.90
CA ILE A 56 -13.49 -21.91 6.13
C ILE A 56 -11.98 -21.70 5.86
N ALA A 57 -11.32 -22.61 5.14
CA ALA A 57 -9.91 -22.49 4.80
C ALA A 57 -9.64 -21.24 3.92
N VAL A 58 -10.52 -20.96 2.95
CA VAL A 58 -10.43 -19.75 2.11
C VAL A 58 -10.64 -18.49 2.97
N LEU A 59 -11.62 -18.47 3.87
CA LEU A 59 -11.84 -17.34 4.77
C LEU A 59 -10.65 -17.10 5.70
N ILE A 60 -10.08 -18.16 6.27
CA ILE A 60 -8.87 -18.05 7.11
C ILE A 60 -7.70 -17.54 6.27
N SER A 61 -7.52 -18.00 5.04
CA SER A 61 -6.47 -17.53 4.13
C SER A 61 -6.62 -16.03 3.81
N ILE A 62 -7.85 -15.58 3.50
CA ILE A 62 -8.14 -14.17 3.25
C ILE A 62 -7.86 -13.33 4.50
N LEU A 63 -8.34 -13.75 5.67
CA LEU A 63 -8.09 -13.05 6.93
C LEU A 63 -6.59 -12.99 7.25
N ASN A 64 -5.86 -14.09 7.04
CA ASN A 64 -4.43 -14.11 7.27
C ASN A 64 -3.67 -13.14 6.36
N THR A 65 -4.04 -13.05 5.07
CA THR A 65 -3.39 -12.16 4.10
C THR A 65 -3.77 -10.70 4.32
N THR A 66 -5.05 -10.40 4.62
CA THR A 66 -5.52 -9.01 4.70
C THR A 66 -5.34 -8.36 6.06
N VAL A 67 -5.26 -9.16 7.15
CA VAL A 67 -5.19 -8.63 8.52
C VAL A 67 -3.82 -8.90 9.15
N PHE A 68 -3.30 -10.14 9.06
CA PHE A 68 -2.09 -10.52 9.77
C PHE A 68 -0.79 -10.39 8.97
N ASN A 69 -0.86 -10.43 7.63
CA ASN A 69 0.30 -10.34 6.74
C ASN A 69 0.15 -9.19 5.74
N ARG A 70 -0.43 -8.08 6.18
CA ARG A 70 -0.52 -6.88 5.34
C ARG A 70 0.86 -6.25 5.23
N ALA A 71 1.34 -6.06 4.00
CA ALA A 71 2.54 -5.26 3.75
C ALA A 71 2.24 -3.79 4.07
N THR A 72 3.10 -3.16 4.87
CA THR A 72 2.96 -1.76 5.26
C THR A 72 4.20 -0.99 4.81
N CYS A 73 4.00 0.06 4.02
CA CYS A 73 5.06 0.99 3.69
C CYS A 73 5.41 1.81 4.94
N GLN A 74 6.64 1.70 5.42
CA GLN A 74 7.15 2.38 6.61
C GLN A 74 7.84 3.69 6.27
N LEU A 75 8.24 3.86 5.02
CA LEU A 75 8.76 5.10 4.47
C LEU A 75 8.57 5.08 2.95
N SER A 76 8.06 6.17 2.40
CA SER A 76 7.97 6.39 0.96
C SER A 76 8.79 7.61 0.56
N LEU A 77 9.86 7.38 -0.21
CA LEU A 77 10.74 8.40 -0.76
C LEU A 77 10.52 8.51 -2.26
N ILE A 78 10.25 9.71 -2.75
CA ILE A 78 10.07 10.01 -4.16
C ILE A 78 11.14 10.97 -4.64
N LEU A 79 11.85 10.59 -5.69
CA LEU A 79 12.73 11.46 -6.46
C LEU A 79 11.96 12.05 -7.65
N ILE A 80 11.88 13.37 -7.74
CA ILE A 80 11.18 14.09 -8.81
C ILE A 80 12.19 14.53 -9.87
N ASN A 81 11.90 14.23 -11.15
CA ASN A 81 12.68 14.63 -12.34
C ASN A 81 14.18 14.28 -12.27
N GLY A 82 14.57 13.36 -11.40
CA GLY A 82 15.92 12.85 -11.25
C GLY A 82 16.08 11.45 -11.82
N GLN A 83 17.26 10.87 -11.59
CA GLN A 83 17.58 9.47 -11.90
C GLN A 83 18.12 8.81 -10.63
N MET A 84 17.69 7.58 -10.38
CA MET A 84 18.14 6.76 -9.26
C MET A 84 18.36 5.35 -9.83
N GLU A 85 19.65 4.97 -9.95
CA GLU A 85 19.98 3.67 -10.57
C GLU A 85 19.94 2.55 -9.53
N GLU A 86 20.33 2.83 -8.29
CA GLU A 86 20.41 1.88 -7.18
C GLU A 86 19.22 2.01 -6.20
N ALA A 87 18.00 2.19 -6.72
CA ALA A 87 16.80 2.41 -5.90
C ALA A 87 16.51 1.27 -4.91
N GLU A 88 16.69 0.01 -5.32
CA GLU A 88 16.50 -1.17 -4.46
C GLU A 88 17.53 -1.21 -3.33
N ALA A 89 18.80 -0.93 -3.65
CA ALA A 89 19.87 -0.88 -2.65
C ALA A 89 19.65 0.25 -1.62
N LEU A 90 19.17 1.41 -2.05
CA LEU A 90 18.79 2.49 -1.14
C LEU A 90 17.61 2.10 -0.24
N SER A 91 16.59 1.42 -0.79
CA SER A 91 15.48 0.91 0.01
C SER A 91 15.95 -0.06 1.09
N ASP A 92 16.78 -1.04 0.72
CA ASP A 92 17.32 -2.05 1.64
C ASP A 92 18.17 -1.39 2.75
N SER A 93 18.99 -0.41 2.40
CA SER A 93 19.82 0.32 3.37
C SER A 93 18.99 1.18 4.32
N LEU A 94 17.92 1.82 3.82
CA LEU A 94 16.98 2.56 4.66
C LEU A 94 16.16 1.62 5.57
N GLU A 95 15.80 0.41 5.11
CA GLU A 95 15.15 -0.59 5.96
C GLU A 95 16.05 -1.01 7.13
N GLU A 96 17.35 -1.21 6.87
CA GLU A 96 18.34 -1.52 7.89
C GLU A 96 18.54 -0.35 8.87
N TYR A 97 18.71 0.87 8.35
CA TYR A 97 18.89 2.09 9.15
C TYR A 97 17.69 2.40 10.06
N LEU A 98 16.47 2.19 9.55
CA LEU A 98 15.22 2.39 10.27
C LEU A 98 14.85 1.21 11.17
N GLU A 99 15.68 0.16 11.23
CA GLU A 99 15.46 -1.06 12.03
C GLU A 99 14.13 -1.76 11.72
N ILE A 100 13.71 -1.80 10.44
CA ILE A 100 12.48 -2.44 10.01
C ILE A 100 12.66 -3.96 10.08
N THR A 101 12.12 -4.60 11.12
CA THR A 101 12.31 -6.03 11.41
C THR A 101 11.16 -6.92 10.93
N ASN A 102 9.99 -6.34 10.67
CA ASN A 102 8.85 -7.10 10.20
C ASN A 102 8.99 -7.35 8.69
N LYS A 103 9.08 -8.63 8.30
CA LYS A 103 9.27 -9.07 6.91
C LYS A 103 8.23 -8.57 5.89
N ASN A 104 7.09 -8.07 6.36
CA ASN A 104 6.03 -7.56 5.49
C ASN A 104 6.07 -6.02 5.39
N ASP A 105 6.87 -5.36 6.20
CA ASP A 105 7.05 -3.94 6.15
C ASP A 105 8.21 -3.61 5.19
N TYR A 106 8.13 -2.49 4.51
CA TYR A 106 9.10 -2.12 3.48
C TYR A 106 9.27 -0.61 3.37
N VAL A 107 10.40 -0.21 2.79
CA VAL A 107 10.66 1.14 2.29
C VAL A 107 10.43 1.16 0.79
N SER A 108 9.81 2.21 0.30
CA SER A 108 9.60 2.45 -1.14
C SER A 108 10.42 3.64 -1.59
N THR A 109 11.31 3.42 -2.56
CA THR A 109 12.03 4.48 -3.27
C THR A 109 11.61 4.48 -4.74
N GLU A 110 11.04 5.58 -5.20
CA GLU A 110 10.47 5.67 -6.55
C GLU A 110 10.92 6.97 -7.24
N THR A 111 11.01 6.94 -8.57
CA THR A 111 11.30 8.13 -9.37
C THR A 111 10.09 8.51 -10.21
N PHE A 112 9.72 9.79 -10.20
CA PHE A 112 8.64 10.35 -11.00
C PHE A 112 9.15 11.47 -11.90
N ASN A 113 8.95 11.29 -13.20
CA ASN A 113 9.13 12.40 -14.15
C ASN A 113 7.80 13.15 -14.29
N ILE A 114 7.66 14.24 -13.53
CA ILE A 114 6.40 15.02 -13.51
C ILE A 114 6.18 15.86 -14.77
N SER A 115 7.13 15.90 -15.71
CA SER A 115 6.92 16.43 -17.06
C SER A 115 6.08 15.49 -17.93
N ASP A 116 6.06 14.18 -17.61
CA ASP A 116 5.14 13.23 -18.22
C ASP A 116 3.77 13.30 -17.54
N TYR A 117 2.71 13.43 -18.35
CA TYR A 117 1.35 13.60 -17.82
C TYR A 117 0.88 12.42 -16.94
N GLN A 118 1.19 11.18 -17.34
CA GLN A 118 0.74 9.99 -16.60
C GLN A 118 1.49 9.84 -15.29
N MET A 119 2.80 10.08 -15.30
CA MET A 119 3.63 10.06 -14.09
C MET A 119 3.27 11.19 -13.13
N ASN A 120 2.96 12.39 -13.66
CA ASN A 120 2.49 13.51 -12.85
C ASN A 120 1.15 13.18 -12.17
N MET A 121 0.20 12.58 -12.89
CA MET A 121 -1.07 12.16 -12.29
C MET A 121 -0.89 11.08 -11.21
N ALA A 122 0.04 10.15 -11.41
CA ALA A 122 0.38 9.15 -10.42
C ALA A 122 1.03 9.79 -9.17
N PHE A 123 1.98 10.70 -9.36
CA PHE A 123 2.59 11.48 -8.28
C PHE A 123 1.55 12.26 -7.48
N MET A 124 0.67 13.03 -8.15
CA MET A 124 -0.41 13.78 -7.50
C MET A 124 -1.33 12.86 -6.68
N THR A 125 -1.63 11.67 -7.21
CA THR A 125 -2.44 10.68 -6.50
C THR A 125 -1.75 10.23 -5.21
N ARG A 126 -0.43 10.01 -5.22
CA ARG A 126 0.36 9.67 -4.03
C ARG A 126 0.30 10.77 -2.97
N ILE A 127 0.48 12.03 -3.38
CA ILE A 127 0.40 13.18 -2.48
C ILE A 127 -0.99 13.29 -1.86
N TRP A 128 -2.06 13.24 -2.66
CA TRP A 128 -3.44 13.36 -2.14
C TRP A 128 -3.87 12.18 -1.28
N ALA A 129 -3.33 10.99 -1.54
CA ALA A 129 -3.59 9.81 -0.73
C ALA A 129 -2.78 9.79 0.58
N ALA A 130 -1.95 10.82 0.85
CA ALA A 130 -1.03 10.83 1.99
C ALA A 130 -0.21 9.52 2.06
N SER A 131 0.42 9.15 0.95
CA SER A 131 1.18 7.90 0.83
C SER A 131 2.66 8.14 0.46
N THR A 132 3.15 9.35 0.71
CA THR A 132 4.53 9.76 0.49
C THR A 132 5.02 10.51 1.72
N ASP A 133 6.26 10.24 2.10
CA ASP A 133 6.87 10.84 3.29
C ASP A 133 7.93 11.88 2.94
N ILE A 134 8.79 11.56 1.97
CA ILE A 134 9.93 12.38 1.57
C ILE A 134 9.88 12.62 0.06
N LEU A 135 10.14 13.86 -0.31
CA LEU A 135 10.43 14.24 -1.69
C LEU A 135 11.90 14.70 -1.78
N ILE A 136 12.60 14.22 -2.81
CA ILE A 136 13.88 14.76 -3.24
C ILE A 136 13.68 15.31 -4.64
N CYS A 137 14.08 16.53 -4.89
CA CYS A 137 13.93 17.18 -6.18
C CYS A 137 14.94 18.29 -6.39
N SER A 138 15.02 18.79 -7.61
CA SER A 138 15.81 19.99 -7.89
C SER A 138 15.25 21.21 -7.13
N ARG A 139 16.10 22.22 -6.88
CA ARG A 139 15.64 23.45 -6.24
C ARG A 139 14.43 24.08 -6.95
N THR A 140 14.41 24.04 -8.29
CA THR A 140 13.30 24.57 -9.08
C THR A 140 12.01 23.78 -8.86
N ASP A 141 12.10 22.44 -8.89
CA ASP A 141 10.94 21.57 -8.62
C ASP A 141 10.47 21.72 -7.17
N PHE A 142 11.43 21.88 -6.21
CA PHE A 142 11.10 22.13 -4.81
C PHE A 142 10.26 23.41 -4.64
N GLU A 143 10.64 24.51 -5.29
CA GLU A 143 9.88 25.77 -5.23
C GLU A 143 8.43 25.57 -5.72
N GLU A 144 8.23 24.77 -6.77
CA GLU A 144 6.89 24.40 -7.23
C GLU A 144 6.11 23.55 -6.23
N GLN A 145 6.76 22.56 -5.59
CA GLN A 145 6.09 21.71 -4.60
C GLN A 145 5.76 22.50 -3.32
N ALA A 146 6.66 23.38 -2.88
CA ALA A 146 6.43 24.30 -1.77
C ALA A 146 5.28 25.27 -2.07
N ALA A 147 5.26 25.85 -3.29
CA ALA A 147 4.20 26.76 -3.72
C ALA A 147 2.81 26.09 -3.68
N ARG A 148 2.74 24.79 -3.95
CA ARG A 148 1.50 23.99 -3.86
C ARG A 148 1.13 23.56 -2.44
N GLY A 149 1.97 23.85 -1.44
CA GLY A 149 1.76 23.46 -0.05
C GLY A 149 1.98 21.98 0.23
N TYR A 150 2.82 21.30 -0.57
CA TYR A 150 3.08 19.87 -0.38
C TYR A 150 4.19 19.59 0.62
N CYS A 151 4.96 20.57 1.03
CA CYS A 151 6.06 20.46 1.98
C CYS A 151 5.62 20.87 3.38
N ALA A 152 6.09 20.15 4.39
CA ALA A 152 5.85 20.45 5.79
C ALA A 152 6.77 21.60 6.26
N ASP A 153 6.28 22.44 7.16
CA ASP A 153 7.10 23.45 7.85
C ASP A 153 8.07 22.75 8.80
N LEU A 154 9.36 22.83 8.48
CA LEU A 154 10.41 22.19 9.24
C LEU A 154 10.60 22.83 10.63
N SER A 155 10.24 24.10 10.80
CA SER A 155 10.34 24.76 12.10
C SER A 155 9.31 24.23 13.11
N GLU A 156 8.17 23.70 12.62
CA GLU A 156 7.14 23.06 13.44
C GLU A 156 7.30 21.55 13.52
N THR A 157 7.93 20.95 12.49
CA THR A 157 7.98 19.50 12.32
C THR A 157 9.23 18.88 12.95
N LEU A 158 10.40 19.55 12.84
CA LEU A 158 11.65 19.02 13.36
C LEU A 158 11.80 19.27 14.87
N PRO A 159 12.42 18.32 15.60
CA PRO A 159 12.93 18.60 16.95
C PRO A 159 13.90 19.78 16.94
N GLU A 160 13.86 20.63 17.97
CA GLU A 160 14.64 21.87 18.05
C GLU A 160 16.15 21.63 17.85
N GLU A 161 16.68 20.55 18.41
CA GLU A 161 18.12 20.19 18.28
C GLU A 161 18.47 19.83 16.82
N LEU A 162 17.62 19.05 16.15
CA LEU A 162 17.82 18.68 14.75
C LEU A 162 17.68 19.90 13.85
N TYR A 163 16.68 20.74 14.05
CA TYR A 163 16.47 21.97 13.29
C TYR A 163 17.69 22.91 13.41
N ALA A 164 18.22 23.07 14.62
CA ALA A 164 19.40 23.91 14.86
C ALA A 164 20.66 23.36 14.16
N SER A 165 20.83 22.03 14.10
CA SER A 165 21.97 21.41 13.41
C SER A 165 21.91 21.58 11.89
N LEU A 166 20.74 21.80 11.35
CA LEU A 166 20.50 21.97 9.90
C LEU A 166 20.43 23.41 9.43
N ALA A 167 20.70 24.39 10.32
CA ALA A 167 20.48 25.81 10.06
C ALA A 167 21.14 26.31 8.75
N ASP A 168 22.33 25.82 8.42
CA ASP A 168 23.09 26.20 7.22
C ASP A 168 22.58 25.49 5.93
N ARG A 169 21.70 24.48 6.07
CA ARG A 169 21.17 23.68 4.97
C ARG A 169 19.69 23.97 4.70
N ILE A 170 19.05 24.78 5.53
CA ILE A 170 17.63 25.10 5.40
C ILE A 170 17.36 25.83 4.10
N VAL A 171 16.36 25.36 3.38
CA VAL A 171 15.85 25.95 2.15
C VAL A 171 14.44 26.48 2.40
N GLU A 172 14.28 27.79 2.21
CA GLU A 172 12.98 28.43 2.34
C GLU A 172 12.16 28.33 1.03
N GLY A 173 10.85 28.20 1.17
CA GLY A 173 9.88 28.26 0.11
C GLY A 173 8.68 29.12 0.52
N GLN A 174 7.75 29.33 -0.38
CA GLN A 174 6.52 30.10 -0.14
C GLN A 174 5.33 29.33 -0.69
N VAL A 175 4.24 29.28 0.05
CA VAL A 175 2.96 28.73 -0.44
C VAL A 175 2.26 29.81 -1.26
N GLU A 176 1.73 29.45 -2.42
CA GLU A 176 0.98 30.33 -3.31
C GLU A 176 -0.52 30.06 -3.21
N GLU A 177 -1.29 31.11 -3.09
CA GLU A 177 -2.74 31.07 -3.24
C GLU A 177 -3.11 31.47 -4.68
N LEU A 178 -3.92 30.65 -5.33
CA LEU A 178 -4.32 30.85 -6.72
C LEU A 178 -5.80 31.27 -6.80
N ASP A 179 -6.14 32.11 -7.78
CA ASP A 179 -7.53 32.39 -8.15
C ASP A 179 -8.14 31.24 -8.99
N GLU A 180 -9.42 31.38 -9.36
CA GLU A 180 -10.14 30.41 -10.20
C GLU A 180 -9.52 30.23 -11.60
N ASP A 181 -8.77 31.24 -12.08
CA ASP A 181 -8.09 31.25 -13.37
C ASP A 181 -6.64 30.69 -13.26
N GLY A 182 -6.16 30.36 -12.04
CA GLY A 182 -4.81 29.84 -11.77
C GLY A 182 -3.73 30.92 -11.65
N ASN A 183 -4.10 32.21 -11.46
CA ASN A 183 -3.13 33.27 -11.22
C ASN A 183 -2.81 33.38 -9.72
N VAL A 184 -1.56 33.68 -9.39
CA VAL A 184 -1.13 33.89 -8.00
C VAL A 184 -1.72 35.17 -7.46
N ILE A 185 -2.54 35.08 -6.40
CA ILE A 185 -3.15 36.22 -5.71
C ILE A 185 -2.42 36.60 -4.43
N SER A 186 -1.79 35.65 -3.77
CA SER A 186 -0.97 35.88 -2.59
C SER A 186 0.16 34.85 -2.46
N ARG A 187 1.17 35.21 -1.67
CA ARG A 187 2.25 34.30 -1.24
C ARG A 187 2.40 34.38 0.26
N SER A 188 2.68 33.25 0.89
CA SER A 188 3.04 33.21 2.31
C SER A 188 4.36 33.91 2.58
N ASP A 189 4.67 34.16 3.85
CA ASP A 189 6.04 34.50 4.25
C ASP A 189 6.97 33.32 3.89
N PRO A 190 8.29 33.58 3.65
CA PRO A 190 9.27 32.54 3.48
C PRO A 190 9.28 31.60 4.69
N THR A 191 9.14 30.30 4.44
CA THR A 191 8.99 29.27 5.46
C THR A 191 10.02 28.16 5.17
N PRO A 192 10.67 27.58 6.19
CA PRO A 192 11.65 26.52 6.02
C PRO A 192 10.97 25.20 5.63
N PHE A 193 10.95 24.88 4.34
CA PHE A 193 10.30 23.68 3.81
C PHE A 193 11.26 22.61 3.33
N GLY A 194 12.52 22.92 3.08
CA GLY A 194 13.48 22.00 2.49
C GLY A 194 14.84 21.99 3.18
N ILE A 195 15.61 20.98 2.88
CA ILE A 195 16.98 20.77 3.35
C ILE A 195 17.87 20.53 2.12
N ASP A 196 18.91 21.33 1.97
CA ASP A 196 19.92 21.11 0.95
C ASP A 196 20.76 19.88 1.30
N ILE A 197 20.77 18.91 0.39
CA ILE A 197 21.51 17.66 0.53
C ILE A 197 22.60 17.49 -0.55
N SER A 198 23.02 18.58 -1.19
CA SER A 198 23.96 18.54 -2.31
C SER A 198 25.35 17.96 -1.97
N ASP A 199 25.74 17.98 -0.71
CA ASP A 199 26.97 17.40 -0.19
C ASP A 199 26.79 16.02 0.46
N SER A 200 25.61 15.42 0.37
CA SER A 200 25.33 14.09 0.90
C SER A 200 26.09 13.01 0.13
N SER A 201 26.81 12.16 0.84
CA SER A 201 27.51 10.99 0.27
C SER A 201 26.54 9.96 -0.31
N ILE A 202 25.29 9.94 0.19
CA ILE A 202 24.22 9.04 -0.24
C ILE A 202 23.88 9.23 -1.72
N LEU A 203 23.98 10.47 -2.22
CA LEU A 203 23.73 10.77 -3.64
C LEU A 203 24.69 10.04 -4.57
N GLU A 204 25.98 9.99 -4.21
CA GLU A 204 27.00 9.29 -4.99
C GLU A 204 26.92 7.77 -4.77
N GLU A 205 26.70 7.33 -3.53
CA GLU A 205 26.67 5.92 -3.14
C GLU A 205 25.56 5.16 -3.85
N TYR A 206 24.37 5.76 -4.01
CA TYR A 206 23.20 5.12 -4.64
C TYR A 206 22.88 5.67 -6.04
N GLU A 207 23.86 6.33 -6.66
CA GLU A 207 23.74 6.86 -8.03
C GLU A 207 22.44 7.69 -8.21
N LEU A 208 22.19 8.58 -7.23
CA LEU A 208 21.05 9.49 -7.25
C LEU A 208 21.46 10.82 -7.89
N TYR A 209 20.97 11.05 -9.09
CA TYR A 209 21.30 12.25 -9.88
C TYR A 209 20.13 13.24 -9.87
N CYS A 210 20.34 14.36 -9.20
CA CYS A 210 19.40 15.47 -9.14
C CYS A 210 20.22 16.79 -9.05
N PRO A 211 19.98 17.78 -9.91
CA PRO A 211 20.68 19.06 -9.82
C PRO A 211 20.20 19.85 -8.60
N ASP A 212 21.15 20.40 -7.81
CA ASP A 212 20.85 21.17 -6.59
C ASP A 212 19.76 20.50 -5.73
N PRO A 213 20.02 19.27 -5.23
CA PRO A 213 18.99 18.45 -4.63
C PRO A 213 18.52 19.00 -3.29
N VAL A 214 17.22 19.14 -3.15
CA VAL A 214 16.53 19.53 -1.93
C VAL A 214 15.65 18.37 -1.46
N LEU A 215 15.80 18.00 -0.19
CA LEU A 215 14.95 17.06 0.50
C LEU A 215 13.86 17.82 1.27
N CYS A 216 12.60 17.43 1.12
CA CYS A 216 11.51 17.93 1.97
C CYS A 216 10.63 16.78 2.49
N ILE A 217 10.06 16.99 3.67
CA ILE A 217 9.00 16.12 4.22
C ILE A 217 7.68 16.57 3.62
N THR A 218 6.80 15.63 3.25
CA THR A 218 5.47 16.00 2.79
C THR A 218 4.59 16.48 3.93
N ALA A 219 3.75 17.49 3.68
CA ALA A 219 2.88 18.10 4.70
C ALA A 219 1.91 17.10 5.38
N ASN A 220 1.61 15.99 4.74
CA ASN A 220 0.72 14.93 5.21
C ASN A 220 1.40 13.57 5.31
N SER A 221 2.70 13.55 5.62
CA SER A 221 3.49 12.33 5.79
C SER A 221 2.83 11.35 6.77
N PRO A 222 2.52 10.11 6.37
CA PRO A 222 1.94 9.11 7.25
C PRO A 222 2.97 8.50 8.21
N ASN A 223 4.27 8.56 7.88
CA ASN A 223 5.35 7.94 8.66
C ASN A 223 6.38 8.99 9.12
N LEU A 224 5.90 10.08 9.73
CA LEU A 224 6.71 11.23 10.09
C LEU A 224 7.95 10.86 10.92
N GLU A 225 7.84 9.92 11.87
CA GLU A 225 8.99 9.50 12.69
C GLU A 225 10.12 8.91 11.85
N ASN A 226 9.79 8.06 10.87
CA ASN A 226 10.77 7.48 9.97
C ASN A 226 11.32 8.53 8.98
N ALA A 227 10.48 9.46 8.53
CA ALA A 227 10.94 10.58 7.70
C ALA A 227 11.98 11.45 8.44
N LEU A 228 11.77 11.74 9.73
CA LEU A 228 12.72 12.49 10.55
C LEU A 228 14.06 11.76 10.71
N LYS A 229 14.05 10.45 10.96
CA LYS A 229 15.26 9.63 11.03
C LYS A 229 16.00 9.63 9.68
N THR A 230 15.26 9.57 8.59
CA THR A 230 15.84 9.56 7.25
C THR A 230 16.55 10.88 6.89
N ILE A 231 16.11 12.03 7.43
CA ILE A 231 16.88 13.28 7.29
C ILE A 231 18.32 13.09 7.80
N SER A 232 18.49 12.54 9.01
CA SER A 232 19.83 12.30 9.58
C SER A 232 20.67 11.38 8.69
N TYR A 233 20.05 10.36 8.08
CA TYR A 233 20.72 9.47 7.13
C TYR A 233 21.29 10.19 5.89
N PHE A 234 20.62 11.25 5.43
CA PHE A 234 21.08 12.02 4.27
C PHE A 234 22.07 13.14 4.61
N VAL A 235 22.14 13.58 5.87
CA VAL A 235 22.98 14.75 6.25
C VAL A 235 24.22 14.41 7.07
N ASP A 236 24.30 13.18 7.62
CA ASP A 236 25.46 12.64 8.32
C ASP A 236 26.52 12.13 7.34
#